data_17093684aaaa1abedbf08d7ed8c5b1e6
#
_entry.id   17093684aaaa1abedbf08d7ed8c5b1e6
#
_cell.length_a   1.000
_cell.length_b   1.000
_cell.length_c   1.000
_cell.angle_alpha   90.00
_cell.angle_beta   90.00
_cell.angle_gamma   90.00
#
_symmetry.space_group_name_H-M   'P 1'
#
loop_
_entity.id
_entity.type
_entity.pdbx_description
1 polymer ?
#
loop_
_entity_poly.entity_id
_entity_poly.type
_entity_poly.pdbx_seq_one_letter_code
_entity_poly.pdbx_strand_id
1 'polypeptide(L)'
;GTISQHADVQAYLTLRVLRNGLDGVDIDTGIGTPDEAGNVLSDDVYVYNEDERSYYALNVAVTADNYQDFTDSTKVYEPVSNQLDAASHQEKTVWLDIYNASDNFLSSTYQPLLQKYDDLLNLKVDYIGGDGQTESNITNRLGNPSQYDAFAINMVKTDNAASYTALLSQ
;
A
#
# COMPACT_ATOMS: atom_id res chain seq x y z
N GLY A 1 25.39 -2.15 -10.40
CA GLY A 1 23.94 -1.95 -10.48
C GLY A 1 23.23 -2.64 -9.34
N THR A 2 22.02 -2.26 -9.13
CA THR A 2 21.10 -2.86 -8.16
C THR A 2 19.72 -2.99 -8.80
N ILE A 3 18.76 -3.52 -8.05
CA ILE A 3 17.37 -3.63 -8.48
C ILE A 3 16.51 -2.78 -7.55
N SER A 4 15.69 -1.88 -8.10
CA SER A 4 14.63 -1.20 -7.37
C SER A 4 13.38 -2.07 -7.39
N GLN A 5 12.73 -2.20 -6.23
CA GLN A 5 11.46 -2.90 -6.07
C GLN A 5 10.25 -1.95 -6.15
N HIS A 6 10.47 -0.68 -6.48
CA HIS A 6 9.43 0.35 -6.51
C HIS A 6 8.57 0.39 -5.24
N ALA A 7 9.20 0.61 -4.10
CA ALA A 7 8.52 0.71 -2.82
C ALA A 7 7.44 1.80 -2.79
N ASP A 8 7.65 2.89 -3.51
CA ASP A 8 6.71 3.98 -3.73
C ASP A 8 5.45 3.52 -4.48
N VAL A 9 5.62 2.74 -5.55
CA VAL A 9 4.52 2.14 -6.31
C VAL A 9 3.74 1.14 -5.43
N GLN A 10 4.45 0.29 -4.68
CA GLN A 10 3.81 -0.65 -3.77
C GLN A 10 2.99 0.07 -2.71
N ALA A 11 3.53 1.12 -2.10
CA ALA A 11 2.83 1.91 -1.09
C ALA A 11 1.58 2.58 -1.66
N TYR A 12 1.69 3.20 -2.85
CA TYR A 12 0.56 3.82 -3.53
C TYR A 12 -0.53 2.81 -3.85
N LEU A 13 -0.19 1.69 -4.51
CA LEU A 13 -1.14 0.63 -4.84
C LEU A 13 -1.85 0.09 -3.60
N THR A 14 -1.13 -0.15 -2.53
CA THR A 14 -1.70 -0.66 -1.27
C THR A 14 -2.82 0.23 -0.76
N LEU A 15 -2.57 1.53 -0.62
CA LEU A 15 -3.55 2.44 -0.05
C LEU A 15 -4.60 2.90 -1.05
N ARG A 16 -4.24 3.03 -2.34
CA ARG A 16 -5.20 3.44 -3.37
C ARG A 16 -6.28 2.39 -3.61
N VAL A 17 -5.90 1.13 -3.74
CA VAL A 17 -6.85 0.01 -3.91
C VAL A 17 -7.80 -0.08 -2.71
N LEU A 18 -7.27 0.06 -1.48
CA LEU A 18 -8.11 0.10 -0.29
C LEU A 18 -9.10 1.27 -0.33
N ARG A 19 -8.62 2.47 -0.66
CA ARG A 19 -9.48 3.65 -0.73
C ARG A 19 -10.59 3.47 -1.76
N ASN A 20 -10.26 2.96 -2.94
CA ASN A 20 -11.24 2.69 -3.98
C ASN A 20 -12.31 1.69 -3.52
N GLY A 21 -11.90 0.61 -2.85
CA GLY A 21 -12.83 -0.35 -2.28
C GLY A 21 -13.75 0.25 -1.22
N LEU A 22 -13.23 1.09 -0.35
CA LEU A 22 -14.00 1.79 0.69
C LEU A 22 -14.98 2.82 0.13
N ASP A 23 -14.65 3.44 -0.99
CA ASP A 23 -15.52 4.39 -1.68
C ASP A 23 -16.56 3.70 -2.59
N GLY A 24 -16.42 2.39 -2.79
CA GLY A 24 -17.30 1.62 -3.67
C GLY A 24 -17.14 1.97 -5.15
N VAL A 25 -15.98 2.49 -5.53
CA VAL A 25 -15.62 2.77 -6.92
C VAL A 25 -14.79 1.61 -7.49
N ASP A 26 -14.55 1.66 -8.80
CA ASP A 26 -13.70 0.67 -9.47
C ASP A 26 -12.29 0.67 -8.85
N ILE A 27 -11.76 -0.52 -8.59
CA ILE A 27 -10.44 -0.67 -7.96
C ILE A 27 -9.31 -0.04 -8.76
N ASP A 28 -9.49 0.13 -10.06
CA ASP A 28 -8.53 0.77 -10.97
C ASP A 28 -8.59 2.31 -10.96
N THR A 29 -9.56 2.89 -10.27
CA THR A 29 -9.72 4.34 -10.23
C THR A 29 -8.46 5.03 -9.73
N GLY A 30 -7.88 5.91 -10.54
CA GLY A 30 -6.63 6.60 -10.25
C GLY A 30 -5.37 5.71 -10.33
N ILE A 31 -5.51 4.51 -10.89
CA ILE A 31 -4.43 3.58 -11.21
C ILE A 31 -4.53 3.30 -12.72
N GLY A 32 -3.42 3.14 -13.40
CA GLY A 32 -3.44 2.78 -14.81
C GLY A 32 -3.31 3.96 -15.76
N THR A 33 -4.17 4.07 -16.75
CA THR A 33 -4.03 5.08 -17.79
C THR A 33 -3.99 6.49 -17.22
N PRO A 34 -2.98 7.29 -17.55
CA PRO A 34 -2.88 8.68 -17.11
C PRO A 34 -4.13 9.47 -17.45
N ASP A 35 -4.58 10.28 -16.50
CA ASP A 35 -5.55 11.30 -16.81
C ASP A 35 -4.91 12.42 -17.66
N GLU A 36 -5.71 13.41 -18.08
CA GLU A 36 -5.24 14.54 -18.88
C GLU A 36 -4.13 15.37 -18.18
N ALA A 37 -4.02 15.24 -16.86
CA ALA A 37 -2.99 15.91 -16.08
C ALA A 37 -1.77 15.01 -15.78
N GLY A 38 -1.80 13.74 -16.17
CA GLY A 38 -0.66 12.83 -16.17
C GLY A 38 -0.24 12.26 -14.81
N ASN A 39 -1.14 12.20 -13.84
CA ASN A 39 -0.80 11.82 -12.46
C ASN A 39 -1.32 10.44 -12.06
N VAL A 40 -1.05 9.43 -12.83
CA VAL A 40 -1.28 8.04 -12.48
C VAL A 40 -0.01 7.24 -12.68
N LEU A 41 0.01 6.02 -12.17
CA LEU A 41 1.12 5.12 -12.39
C LEU A 41 1.26 4.80 -13.87
N SER A 42 2.47 4.87 -14.36
CA SER A 42 2.79 4.44 -15.73
C SER A 42 2.73 2.92 -15.81
N ASP A 43 2.25 2.39 -16.94
CA ASP A 43 2.10 0.95 -17.21
C ASP A 43 3.43 0.18 -17.19
N ASP A 44 4.56 0.88 -17.17
CA ASP A 44 5.90 0.27 -17.07
C ASP A 44 6.37 0.03 -15.64
N VAL A 45 5.62 0.47 -14.62
CA VAL A 45 5.99 0.31 -13.21
C VAL A 45 5.13 -0.71 -12.46
N TYR A 46 4.01 -1.15 -13.04
CA TYR A 46 3.14 -2.16 -12.42
C TYR A 46 2.45 -3.05 -13.47
N VAL A 47 1.93 -4.18 -13.02
CA VAL A 47 1.05 -5.06 -13.80
C VAL A 47 -0.14 -5.45 -12.94
N TYR A 48 -1.34 -5.44 -13.52
CA TYR A 48 -2.53 -6.02 -12.91
C TYR A 48 -2.79 -7.40 -13.51
N ASN A 49 -2.95 -8.41 -12.65
CA ASN A 49 -3.35 -9.76 -13.02
C ASN A 49 -4.84 -9.93 -12.65
N GLU A 50 -5.69 -9.98 -13.66
CA GLU A 50 -7.14 -10.06 -13.48
C GLU A 50 -7.58 -11.40 -12.85
N ASP A 51 -6.95 -12.51 -13.22
CA ASP A 51 -7.28 -13.84 -12.71
C ASP A 51 -6.99 -13.96 -11.21
N GLU A 52 -5.93 -13.33 -10.74
CA GLU A 52 -5.52 -13.32 -9.34
C GLU A 52 -6.06 -12.11 -8.58
N ARG A 53 -6.64 -11.12 -9.27
CA ARG A 53 -7.05 -9.83 -8.73
C ARG A 53 -5.92 -9.15 -7.96
N SER A 54 -4.73 -9.17 -8.54
CA SER A 54 -3.50 -8.75 -7.89
C SER A 54 -2.74 -7.72 -8.71
N TYR A 55 -2.21 -6.72 -8.04
CA TYR A 55 -1.27 -5.75 -8.60
C TYR A 55 0.16 -6.14 -8.23
N TYR A 56 1.04 -6.06 -9.21
CA TYR A 56 2.46 -6.31 -9.04
C TYR A 56 3.26 -5.07 -9.40
N ALA A 57 4.00 -4.51 -8.45
CA ALA A 57 5.01 -3.51 -8.75
C ALA A 57 6.17 -4.17 -9.49
N LEU A 58 6.58 -3.60 -10.61
CA LEU A 58 7.64 -4.15 -11.44
C LEU A 58 9.02 -3.77 -10.89
N ASN A 59 9.91 -4.74 -10.87
CA ASN A 59 11.31 -4.49 -10.51
C ASN A 59 12.03 -3.83 -11.70
N VAL A 60 12.90 -2.88 -11.42
CA VAL A 60 13.73 -2.24 -12.44
C VAL A 60 15.21 -2.35 -12.11
N ALA A 61 16.01 -2.64 -13.13
CA ALA A 61 17.47 -2.61 -13.00
C ALA A 61 17.96 -1.15 -12.91
N VAL A 62 18.63 -0.82 -11.81
CA VAL A 62 19.25 0.49 -11.63
C VAL A 62 20.68 0.41 -12.15
N THR A 63 20.98 1.19 -13.17
CA THR A 63 22.26 1.24 -13.90
C THR A 63 22.90 2.62 -13.78
N ALA A 64 24.05 2.80 -14.41
CA ALA A 64 24.70 4.11 -14.49
C ALA A 64 23.86 5.15 -15.29
N ASP A 65 22.98 4.68 -16.17
CA ASP A 65 22.22 5.56 -17.05
C ASP A 65 20.94 6.10 -16.39
N ASN A 66 20.38 5.39 -15.42
CA ASN A 66 19.10 5.73 -14.78
C ASN A 66 19.17 5.90 -13.25
N TYR A 67 20.34 5.75 -12.62
CA TYR A 67 20.43 5.77 -11.16
C TYR A 67 19.92 7.07 -10.53
N GLN A 68 19.99 8.17 -11.25
CA GLN A 68 19.55 9.48 -10.75
C GLN A 68 18.06 9.52 -10.48
N ASP A 69 17.25 8.73 -11.19
CA ASP A 69 15.81 8.60 -10.97
C ASP A 69 15.48 7.92 -9.64
N PHE A 70 16.45 7.22 -9.05
CA PHE A 70 16.32 6.45 -7.81
C PHE A 70 17.09 7.05 -6.64
N THR A 71 17.69 8.23 -6.80
CA THR A 71 18.47 8.86 -5.70
C THR A 71 17.59 9.55 -4.68
N ASP A 72 16.37 9.90 -5.05
CA ASP A 72 15.39 10.48 -4.15
C ASP A 72 14.40 9.41 -3.67
N SER A 73 14.70 8.82 -2.51
CA SER A 73 13.80 7.84 -1.87
C SER A 73 12.49 8.46 -1.37
N THR A 74 12.37 9.79 -1.42
CA THR A 74 11.15 10.50 -1.02
C THR A 74 10.24 10.83 -2.20
N LYS A 75 10.69 10.57 -3.42
CA LYS A 75 9.88 10.75 -4.61
C LYS A 75 8.68 9.80 -4.55
N VAL A 76 7.52 10.35 -4.68
CA VAL A 76 6.25 9.63 -4.68
C VAL A 76 5.47 9.98 -5.93
N TYR A 77 4.63 9.07 -6.38
CA TYR A 77 3.63 9.37 -7.38
C TYR A 77 2.52 10.18 -6.71
N GLU A 78 2.43 11.45 -7.03
CA GLU A 78 1.39 12.31 -6.50
C GLU A 78 0.15 12.19 -7.39
N PRO A 79 -0.95 11.66 -6.85
CA PRO A 79 -2.21 11.65 -7.59
C PRO A 79 -2.69 13.08 -7.83
N VAL A 80 -3.36 13.31 -8.95
CA VAL A 80 -3.97 14.61 -9.23
C VAL A 80 -5.04 14.91 -8.21
N SER A 81 -5.12 16.14 -7.79
CA SER A 81 -6.09 16.58 -6.78
C SER A 81 -7.55 16.30 -7.16
N ASN A 82 -7.89 16.30 -8.44
CA ASN A 82 -9.23 15.95 -8.92
C ASN A 82 -9.54 14.45 -8.90
N GLN A 83 -8.54 13.59 -8.83
CA GLN A 83 -8.72 12.13 -8.61
C GLN A 83 -8.99 11.81 -7.15
N LEU A 84 -8.63 12.71 -6.27
CA LEU A 84 -8.89 12.68 -4.87
C LEU A 84 -9.92 13.76 -4.55
N ASP A 85 -11.12 13.65 -5.08
CA ASP A 85 -12.16 14.58 -4.65
C ASP A 85 -12.36 14.45 -3.14
N ALA A 86 -11.45 15.08 -2.41
CA ALA A 86 -11.38 15.00 -0.97
C ALA A 86 -12.69 15.45 -0.29
N ALA A 87 -13.48 16.26 -0.99
CA ALA A 87 -14.77 16.67 -0.49
C ALA A 87 -15.79 15.52 -0.47
N SER A 88 -15.62 14.52 -1.32
CA SER A 88 -16.47 13.33 -1.36
C SER A 88 -16.01 12.21 -0.45
N HIS A 89 -14.75 12.25 -0.01
CA HIS A 89 -14.17 11.18 0.79
C HIS A 89 -14.29 11.47 2.28
N GLN A 90 -15.03 10.64 2.99
CA GLN A 90 -14.97 10.62 4.44
C GLN A 90 -13.65 9.98 4.88
N GLU A 91 -13.08 10.48 5.98
CA GLU A 91 -11.94 9.82 6.62
C GLU A 91 -12.30 8.37 6.94
N LYS A 92 -11.39 7.46 6.61
CA LYS A 92 -11.52 6.04 6.86
C LYS A 92 -10.36 5.54 7.70
N THR A 93 -10.65 4.61 8.60
CA THR A 93 -9.66 4.01 9.48
C THR A 93 -9.15 2.70 8.91
N VAL A 94 -7.83 2.56 8.82
CA VAL A 94 -7.15 1.37 8.27
C VAL A 94 -6.19 0.80 9.30
N TRP A 95 -6.27 -0.51 9.51
CA TRP A 95 -5.25 -1.27 10.22
C TRP A 95 -4.24 -1.82 9.22
N LEU A 96 -2.96 -1.48 9.38
CA LEU A 96 -1.92 -1.90 8.45
C LEU A 96 -0.80 -2.64 9.18
N ASP A 97 -0.65 -3.93 8.88
CA ASP A 97 0.42 -4.77 9.42
C ASP A 97 1.68 -4.62 8.58
N ILE A 98 2.71 -3.99 9.13
CA ILE A 98 4.04 -3.87 8.52
C ILE A 98 4.96 -5.05 8.85
N TYR A 99 4.43 -6.15 9.38
CA TYR A 99 5.11 -7.39 9.71
C TYR A 99 6.16 -7.29 10.81
N ASN A 100 7.22 -6.49 10.59
CA ASN A 100 8.34 -6.40 11.53
C ASN A 100 8.87 -4.97 11.63
N ALA A 101 8.58 -4.32 12.75
CA ALA A 101 9.04 -2.95 13.00
C ALA A 101 10.57 -2.82 13.14
N SER A 102 11.27 -3.92 13.36
CA SER A 102 12.74 -3.94 13.43
C SER A 102 13.40 -4.09 12.05
N ASP A 103 12.63 -4.37 11.00
CA ASP A 103 13.13 -4.39 9.64
C ASP A 103 13.40 -2.96 9.15
N ASN A 104 14.66 -2.71 8.76
CA ASN A 104 15.10 -1.37 8.39
C ASN A 104 14.43 -0.84 7.10
N PHE A 105 14.14 -1.71 6.14
CA PHE A 105 13.42 -1.30 4.93
C PHE A 105 11.97 -0.93 5.26
N LEU A 106 11.29 -1.75 6.05
CA LEU A 106 9.89 -1.51 6.41
C LEU A 106 9.73 -0.23 7.24
N SER A 107 10.59 -0.01 8.24
CA SER A 107 10.48 1.12 9.15
C SER A 107 11.01 2.44 8.60
N SER A 108 12.10 2.41 7.81
CA SER A 108 12.75 3.64 7.36
C SER A 108 12.47 4.01 5.90
N THR A 109 11.85 3.15 5.13
CA THR A 109 11.53 3.41 3.72
C THR A 109 10.04 3.19 3.42
N TYR A 110 9.51 1.99 3.65
CA TYR A 110 8.16 1.65 3.22
C TYR A 110 7.08 2.36 4.03
N GLN A 111 7.17 2.36 5.36
CA GLN A 111 6.20 3.07 6.21
C GLN A 111 6.18 4.58 5.96
N PRO A 112 7.32 5.31 5.84
CA PRO A 112 7.30 6.71 5.47
C PRO A 112 6.66 7.01 4.11
N LEU A 113 6.78 6.10 3.14
CA LEU A 113 6.10 6.22 1.85
C LEU A 113 4.58 6.04 2.01
N LEU A 114 4.15 5.03 2.76
CA LEU A 114 2.72 4.84 3.08
C LEU A 114 2.14 6.08 3.77
N GLN A 115 2.84 6.66 4.74
CA GLN A 115 2.39 7.86 5.47
C GLN A 115 2.17 9.08 4.58
N LYS A 116 2.87 9.19 3.46
CA LYS A 116 2.59 10.25 2.49
C LYS A 116 1.29 10.03 1.73
N TYR A 117 0.96 8.78 1.42
CA TYR A 117 -0.26 8.45 0.69
C TYR A 117 -1.49 8.39 1.59
N ASP A 118 -1.36 8.03 2.88
CA ASP A 118 -2.50 8.00 3.77
C ASP A 118 -3.10 9.41 3.95
N ASP A 119 -2.25 10.43 4.11
CA ASP A 119 -2.68 11.82 4.17
C ASP A 119 -3.39 12.25 2.87
N LEU A 120 -2.81 11.92 1.70
CA LEU A 120 -3.37 12.26 0.40
C LEU A 120 -4.73 11.59 0.14
N LEU A 121 -4.93 10.39 0.67
CA LEU A 121 -6.12 9.58 0.46
C LEU A 121 -7.15 9.72 1.59
N ASN A 122 -6.92 10.63 2.52
CA ASN A 122 -7.77 10.85 3.71
C ASN A 122 -8.03 9.54 4.48
N LEU A 123 -6.93 8.82 4.75
CA LEU A 123 -6.93 7.58 5.53
C LEU A 123 -6.24 7.81 6.87
N LYS A 124 -6.88 7.42 7.94
CA LYS A 124 -6.24 7.30 9.24
C LYS A 124 -5.68 5.90 9.39
N VAL A 125 -4.37 5.75 9.27
CA VAL A 125 -3.73 4.42 9.27
C VAL A 125 -3.05 4.17 10.59
N ASP A 126 -3.43 3.07 11.25
CA ASP A 126 -2.71 2.53 12.39
C ASP A 126 -1.65 1.53 11.87
N TYR A 127 -0.38 1.95 11.91
CA TYR A 127 0.75 1.12 11.50
C TYR A 127 1.15 0.18 12.61
N ILE A 128 0.88 -1.10 12.42
CA ILE A 128 1.14 -2.12 13.42
C ILE A 128 2.36 -2.94 13.02
N GLY A 129 3.41 -2.81 13.79
CA GLY A 129 4.61 -3.60 13.65
C GLY A 129 4.78 -4.54 14.83
N GLY A 130 5.45 -5.66 14.62
CA GLY A 130 5.72 -6.61 15.69
C GLY A 130 6.90 -7.52 15.38
N ASP A 131 7.12 -8.52 16.22
CA ASP A 131 8.25 -9.46 16.11
C ASP A 131 7.95 -10.63 15.15
N GLY A 132 7.13 -10.39 14.15
CA GLY A 132 6.72 -11.39 13.19
C GLY A 132 5.27 -11.85 13.37
N GLN A 133 4.81 -12.63 12.41
CA GLN A 133 3.42 -13.08 12.33
C GLN A 133 3.28 -14.47 12.99
N THR A 134 3.04 -14.49 14.29
CA THR A 134 2.53 -15.67 14.99
C THR A 134 1.04 -15.48 15.25
N GLU A 135 0.28 -16.56 15.38
CA GLU A 135 -1.17 -16.51 15.62
C GLU A 135 -1.52 -15.66 16.87
N SER A 136 -0.78 -15.85 17.95
CA SER A 136 -0.98 -15.06 19.17
C SER A 136 -0.64 -13.57 18.97
N ASN A 137 0.40 -13.24 18.20
CA ASN A 137 0.76 -11.87 17.93
C ASN A 137 -0.26 -11.20 17.01
N ILE A 138 -0.79 -11.91 16.01
CA ILE A 138 -1.86 -11.41 15.13
C ILE A 138 -3.09 -11.06 15.96
N THR A 139 -3.57 -11.99 16.80
CA THR A 139 -4.74 -11.78 17.65
C THR A 139 -4.55 -10.60 18.60
N ASN A 140 -3.39 -10.52 19.26
CA ASN A 140 -3.11 -9.46 20.24
C ASN A 140 -2.98 -8.07 19.56
N ARG A 141 -2.43 -8.01 18.35
CA ARG A 141 -2.24 -6.75 17.63
C ARG A 141 -3.51 -6.24 16.97
N LEU A 142 -4.34 -7.13 16.46
CA LEU A 142 -5.60 -6.75 15.81
C LEU A 142 -6.59 -6.14 16.81
N GLY A 143 -6.59 -6.59 18.05
CA GLY A 143 -7.45 -6.05 19.10
C GLY A 143 -8.94 -6.19 18.75
N ASN A 144 -9.61 -5.04 18.57
CA ASN A 144 -11.01 -5.00 18.15
C ASN A 144 -11.11 -4.64 16.63
N PRO A 145 -11.34 -5.62 15.75
CA PRO A 145 -11.41 -5.35 14.31
C PRO A 145 -12.51 -4.36 13.91
N SER A 146 -13.62 -4.30 14.65
CA SER A 146 -14.77 -3.48 14.32
C SER A 146 -14.52 -1.97 14.38
N GLN A 147 -13.35 -1.53 14.87
CA GLN A 147 -12.96 -0.13 14.87
C GLN A 147 -12.33 0.35 13.55
N TYR A 148 -12.04 -0.58 12.64
CA TYR A 148 -11.41 -0.28 11.36
C TYR A 148 -12.37 -0.51 10.19
N ASP A 149 -12.26 0.36 9.19
CA ASP A 149 -13.02 0.25 7.95
C ASP A 149 -12.36 -0.74 6.98
N ALA A 150 -11.02 -0.89 7.05
CA ALA A 150 -10.26 -1.81 6.18
C ALA A 150 -8.96 -2.28 6.83
N PHE A 151 -8.39 -3.33 6.22
CA PHE A 151 -7.15 -3.98 6.67
C PHE A 151 -6.19 -4.14 5.51
N ALA A 152 -4.93 -3.75 5.72
CA ALA A 152 -3.82 -4.07 4.84
C ALA A 152 -2.83 -4.96 5.57
N ILE A 153 -2.52 -6.11 5.00
CA ILE A 153 -1.71 -7.13 5.66
C ILE A 153 -0.48 -7.45 4.82
N ASN A 154 0.70 -7.15 5.35
CA ASN A 154 1.94 -7.62 4.76
C ASN A 154 2.13 -9.10 5.05
N MET A 155 1.61 -9.95 4.17
CA MET A 155 1.60 -11.41 4.34
C MET A 155 2.96 -12.01 3.98
N VAL A 156 3.82 -12.16 4.96
CA VAL A 156 5.15 -12.80 4.79
C VAL A 156 5.07 -14.31 4.94
N LYS A 157 4.18 -14.80 5.80
CA LYS A 157 3.98 -16.24 6.02
C LYS A 157 2.57 -16.62 5.60
N THR A 158 2.46 -17.32 4.49
CA THR A 158 1.17 -17.78 3.93
C THR A 158 0.38 -18.69 4.88
N ASP A 159 1.06 -19.41 5.77
CA ASP A 159 0.43 -20.27 6.78
C ASP A 159 -0.47 -19.48 7.74
N ASN A 160 -0.24 -18.17 7.88
CA ASN A 160 -1.04 -17.29 8.72
C ASN A 160 -2.31 -16.75 8.04
N ALA A 161 -2.51 -16.99 6.76
CA ALA A 161 -3.68 -16.51 6.03
C ALA A 161 -5.00 -16.96 6.66
N ALA A 162 -5.07 -18.21 7.12
CA ALA A 162 -6.26 -18.75 7.78
C ALA A 162 -6.57 -18.02 9.10
N SER A 163 -5.54 -17.67 9.88
CA SER A 163 -5.70 -16.93 11.15
C SER A 163 -6.23 -15.52 10.91
N TYR A 164 -5.71 -14.80 9.91
CA TYR A 164 -6.23 -13.49 9.54
C TYR A 164 -7.68 -13.58 9.04
N THR A 165 -7.97 -14.53 8.16
CA THR A 165 -9.33 -14.73 7.63
C THR A 165 -10.33 -15.01 8.75
N ALA A 166 -9.98 -15.87 9.71
CA ALA A 166 -10.85 -16.20 10.84
C ALA A 166 -11.13 -14.99 11.75
N LEU A 167 -10.13 -14.12 11.95
CA LEU A 167 -10.29 -12.91 12.76
C LEU A 167 -11.12 -11.82 12.05
N LEU A 168 -10.92 -11.65 10.75
CA LEU A 168 -11.63 -10.63 9.96
C LEU A 168 -13.06 -11.02 9.61
N SER A 169 -13.44 -12.28 9.83
CA SER A 169 -14.81 -12.79 9.58
C SER A 169 -15.75 -12.62 10.78
N GLN A 170 -15.27 -12.10 11.92
CA GLN A 170 -16.04 -11.87 13.14
C GLN A 170 -16.74 -10.50 13.09
#